data_3861111d699beb8783791c5a1a0837e1
#
_entry.id   3861111d699beb8783791c5a1a0837e1
#
_cell.length_a   1.000
_cell.length_b   1.000
_cell.length_c   1.000
_cell.angle_alpha   90.00
_cell.angle_beta   90.00
_cell.angle_gamma   90.00
#
_symmetry.space_group_name_H-M   'P 1'
#
loop_
_entity.id
_entity.type
_entity.pdbx_description
1 polymer ?
#
loop_
_entity_poly.entity_id
_entity_poly.type
_entity_poly.pdbx_seq_one_letter_code
_entity_poly.pdbx_strand_id
1 'polypeptide(L)'
;NNNIAESLFAQMALEPNPIPDWVVVGAGTGGTSATLGRYVRYRPAFSPRTRIAVVDPNCSAFFPFYRDGVAPEKGCKASGIVEGIGRPNVEPSFIPGVVDTMLAVPDAASVACARWLEGKLGRKVGPSTGTNVIGALVLAREMVAEGRTGSIATLLCDPGERYLDTIFNDAWINAQALDLEPWSGVLARFDATGVFDGVVERATR
;
A
#
# COMPACT_ATOMS: atom_id res chain seq x y z
N ASN A 1 14.96 -4.64 13.07
CA ASN A 1 14.21 -4.50 11.79
C ASN A 1 14.76 -3.41 10.85
N ASN A 2 15.88 -2.74 11.15
CA ASN A 2 16.43 -1.71 10.26
C ASN A 2 16.87 -2.26 8.89
N ASN A 3 17.13 -3.55 8.77
CA ASN A 3 17.57 -4.18 7.51
C ASN A 3 16.64 -3.89 6.33
N ILE A 4 15.32 -3.82 6.55
CA ILE A 4 14.37 -3.50 5.48
C ILE A 4 14.56 -2.07 4.96
N ALA A 5 14.78 -1.11 5.86
CA ALA A 5 15.02 0.26 5.48
C ALA A 5 16.38 0.41 4.78
N GLU A 6 17.42 -0.20 5.33
CA GLU A 6 18.77 -0.17 4.74
C GLU A 6 18.77 -0.80 3.35
N SER A 7 18.11 -1.95 3.18
CA SER A 7 17.99 -2.63 1.87
C SER A 7 17.19 -1.78 0.87
N LEU A 8 16.08 -1.18 1.29
CA LEU A 8 15.28 -0.32 0.41
C LEU A 8 16.09 0.88 -0.09
N PHE A 9 16.71 1.63 0.82
CA PHE A 9 17.47 2.83 0.43
C PHE A 9 18.77 2.49 -0.29
N ALA A 10 19.38 1.33 -0.05
CA ALA A 10 20.52 0.84 -0.84
C ALA A 10 20.11 0.52 -2.28
N GLN A 11 18.94 -0.09 -2.49
CA GLN A 11 18.41 -0.31 -3.84
C GLN A 11 18.04 1.00 -4.52
N MET A 12 17.38 1.92 -3.80
CA MET A 12 17.03 3.24 -4.33
C MET A 12 18.26 4.05 -4.74
N ALA A 13 19.41 3.87 -4.09
CA ALA A 13 20.65 4.56 -4.46
C ALA A 13 21.15 4.24 -5.87
N LEU A 14 20.64 3.17 -6.49
CA LEU A 14 20.97 2.76 -7.87
C LEU A 14 20.00 3.34 -8.91
N GLU A 15 18.93 4.00 -8.46
CA GLU A 15 17.89 4.53 -9.32
C GLU A 15 18.17 5.99 -9.73
N PRO A 16 17.63 6.47 -10.87
CA PRO A 16 17.79 7.86 -11.32
C PRO A 16 17.36 8.92 -10.30
N ASN A 17 16.33 8.60 -9.49
CA ASN A 17 15.84 9.42 -8.38
C ASN A 17 16.06 8.66 -7.06
N PRO A 18 17.29 8.68 -6.50
CA PRO A 18 17.69 7.79 -5.42
C PRO A 18 17.05 8.11 -4.06
N ILE A 19 16.50 9.32 -3.90
CA ILE A 19 15.78 9.71 -2.68
C ILE A 19 14.30 9.74 -3.02
N PRO A 20 13.51 8.72 -2.60
CA PRO A 20 12.09 8.67 -2.95
C PRO A 20 11.31 9.79 -2.26
N ASP A 21 10.35 10.37 -2.98
CA ASP A 21 9.38 11.31 -2.42
C ASP A 21 8.44 10.60 -1.43
N TRP A 22 8.10 9.36 -1.76
CA TRP A 22 7.25 8.52 -0.94
C TRP A 22 7.81 7.11 -0.78
N VAL A 23 7.64 6.56 0.42
CA VAL A 23 7.72 5.12 0.67
C VAL A 23 6.33 4.64 1.06
N VAL A 24 5.76 3.73 0.28
CA VAL A 24 4.40 3.19 0.46
C VAL A 24 4.48 1.78 1.02
N VAL A 25 3.83 1.53 2.14
CA VAL A 25 3.82 0.23 2.80
C VAL A 25 2.50 -0.05 3.51
N GLY A 26 2.09 -1.30 3.55
CA GLY A 26 0.98 -1.75 4.39
C GLY A 26 1.39 -1.88 5.86
N ALA A 27 0.41 -1.83 6.76
CA ALA A 27 0.60 -2.07 8.18
C ALA A 27 -0.07 -3.39 8.60
N GLY A 28 0.74 -4.41 8.93
CA GLY A 28 0.27 -5.60 9.63
C GLY A 28 0.17 -5.34 11.13
N THR A 29 1.29 -5.17 11.81
CA THR A 29 1.35 -4.68 13.19
C THR A 29 1.81 -3.23 13.28
N GLY A 30 2.17 -2.62 12.15
CA GLY A 30 2.77 -1.29 12.09
C GLY A 30 4.30 -1.26 12.28
N GLY A 31 4.93 -2.40 12.54
CA GLY A 31 6.37 -2.46 12.77
C GLY A 31 7.22 -2.01 11.60
N THR A 32 6.83 -2.35 10.37
CA THR A 32 7.53 -1.93 9.14
C THR A 32 7.39 -0.43 8.90
N SER A 33 6.18 0.11 8.96
CA SER A 33 5.94 1.55 8.80
C SER A 33 6.64 2.37 9.89
N ALA A 34 6.62 1.91 11.14
CA ALA A 34 7.33 2.55 12.25
C ALA A 34 8.86 2.53 12.03
N THR A 35 9.41 1.42 11.53
CA THR A 35 10.85 1.31 11.24
C THR A 35 11.27 2.25 10.12
N LEU A 36 10.56 2.23 8.98
CA LEU A 36 10.84 3.10 7.84
C LEU A 36 10.66 4.57 8.21
N GLY A 37 9.59 4.91 8.92
CA GLY A 37 9.33 6.28 9.34
C GLY A 37 10.42 6.83 10.27
N ARG A 38 10.85 6.05 11.27
CA ARG A 38 11.97 6.45 12.13
C ARG A 38 13.27 6.54 11.34
N TYR A 39 13.54 5.58 10.47
CA TYR A 39 14.75 5.57 9.65
C TYR A 39 14.87 6.86 8.82
N VAL A 40 13.79 7.28 8.18
CA VAL A 40 13.73 8.54 7.43
C VAL A 40 13.90 9.75 8.34
N ARG A 41 13.15 9.83 9.43
CA ARG A 41 13.16 10.98 10.36
C ARG A 41 14.53 11.24 11.01
N TYR A 42 15.27 10.17 11.31
CA TYR A 42 16.58 10.29 11.97
C TYR A 42 17.76 10.47 11.00
N ARG A 43 17.50 10.54 9.69
CA ARG A 43 18.55 10.74 8.68
C ARG A 43 18.34 12.03 7.88
N PRO A 44 19.17 13.05 8.06
CA PRO A 44 19.04 14.33 7.35
C PRO A 44 19.08 14.18 5.82
N ALA A 45 19.70 13.13 5.30
CA ALA A 45 19.76 12.86 3.86
C ALA A 45 18.37 12.57 3.27
N PHE A 46 17.43 12.05 4.07
CA PHE A 46 16.08 11.67 3.64
C PHE A 46 15.01 12.63 4.17
N SER A 47 15.16 13.13 5.40
CA SER A 47 14.26 14.12 5.97
C SER A 47 14.66 15.56 5.53
N PRO A 48 13.72 16.40 5.10
CA PRO A 48 12.27 16.22 5.02
C PRO A 48 11.75 15.71 3.65
N ARG A 49 12.63 15.21 2.77
CA ARG A 49 12.28 14.89 1.38
C ARG A 49 11.39 13.65 1.25
N THR A 50 11.72 12.57 1.96
CA THR A 50 10.99 11.30 1.91
C THR A 50 9.85 11.31 2.92
N ARG A 51 8.65 10.98 2.46
CA ARG A 51 7.43 10.83 3.26
C ARG A 51 7.00 9.37 3.31
N ILE A 52 6.29 8.99 4.38
CA ILE A 52 5.77 7.63 4.58
C ILE A 52 4.27 7.63 4.36
N ALA A 53 3.81 6.82 3.41
CA ALA A 53 2.41 6.53 3.21
C ALA A 53 2.11 5.11 3.69
N VAL A 54 1.07 4.96 4.50
CA VAL A 54 0.56 3.65 4.89
C VAL A 54 -0.72 3.36 4.15
N VAL A 55 -0.77 2.20 3.49
CA VAL A 55 -1.99 1.69 2.87
C VAL A 55 -2.66 0.68 3.79
N ASP A 56 -3.97 0.76 3.87
CA ASP A 56 -4.78 -0.03 4.80
C ASP A 56 -5.96 -0.66 4.06
N PRO A 57 -6.17 -1.98 4.16
CA PRO A 57 -7.27 -2.65 3.47
C PRO A 57 -8.60 -2.46 4.21
N ASN A 58 -9.67 -3.00 3.63
CA ASN A 58 -10.96 -3.05 4.30
C ASN A 58 -10.86 -3.77 5.65
N CYS A 59 -11.79 -3.48 6.53
CA CYS A 59 -11.89 -4.12 7.84
C CYS A 59 -10.67 -3.92 8.77
N SER A 60 -9.90 -2.86 8.58
CA SER A 60 -8.80 -2.49 9.46
C SER A 60 -9.16 -1.34 10.40
N ALA A 61 -8.61 -1.37 11.61
CA ALA A 61 -8.75 -0.31 12.60
C ALA A 61 -7.73 0.82 12.44
N PHE A 62 -6.69 0.63 11.62
CA PHE A 62 -5.59 1.61 11.54
C PHE A 62 -6.01 2.91 10.85
N PHE A 63 -6.68 2.82 9.70
CA PHE A 63 -7.09 4.01 8.96
C PHE A 63 -8.05 4.90 9.76
N PRO A 64 -9.17 4.38 10.34
CA PRO A 64 -10.02 5.22 11.18
C PRO A 64 -9.30 5.76 12.42
N PHE A 65 -8.43 4.97 13.05
CA PHE A 65 -7.61 5.48 14.15
C PHE A 65 -6.67 6.62 13.72
N TYR A 66 -6.03 6.49 12.58
CA TYR A 66 -5.15 7.53 12.06
C TYR A 66 -5.92 8.80 11.73
N ARG A 67 -7.08 8.68 11.11
CA ARG A 67 -7.93 9.80 10.71
C ARG A 67 -8.52 10.54 11.92
N ASP A 68 -9.09 9.79 12.86
CA ASP A 68 -9.94 10.34 13.92
C ASP A 68 -9.21 10.48 15.27
N GLY A 69 -8.03 9.85 15.41
CA GLY A 69 -7.25 9.86 16.66
C GLY A 69 -7.78 8.93 17.75
N VAL A 70 -8.89 8.23 17.50
CA VAL A 70 -9.56 7.33 18.44
C VAL A 70 -9.70 5.95 17.80
N ALA A 71 -9.32 4.91 18.53
CA ALA A 71 -9.53 3.54 18.06
C ALA A 71 -11.03 3.25 17.93
N PRO A 72 -11.48 2.60 16.84
CA PRO A 72 -12.88 2.26 16.69
C PRO A 72 -13.34 1.34 17.82
N GLU A 73 -14.51 1.61 18.40
CA GLU A 73 -15.08 0.83 19.52
C GLU A 73 -15.30 -0.65 19.17
N LYS A 74 -15.58 -0.93 17.90
CA LYS A 74 -15.70 -2.28 17.36
C LYS A 74 -14.85 -2.39 16.11
N GLY A 75 -13.78 -3.15 16.18
CA GLY A 75 -13.07 -3.59 15.01
C GLY A 75 -13.98 -4.41 14.08
N CYS A 76 -13.61 -4.51 12.82
CA CYS A 76 -14.31 -5.36 11.88
C CYS A 76 -14.25 -6.84 12.38
N LYS A 77 -15.42 -7.49 12.47
CA LYS A 77 -15.49 -8.89 12.90
C LYS A 77 -15.02 -9.88 11.83
N ALA A 78 -14.98 -9.45 10.57
CA ALA A 78 -14.51 -10.26 9.47
C ALA A 78 -12.99 -10.21 9.38
N SER A 79 -12.33 -11.32 9.08
CA SER A 79 -10.95 -11.30 8.63
C SER A 79 -10.91 -10.60 7.27
N GLY A 80 -10.00 -9.64 7.11
CA GLY A 80 -9.80 -9.00 5.80
C GLY A 80 -9.36 -10.02 4.75
N ILE A 81 -9.69 -9.75 3.50
CA ILE A 81 -9.30 -10.58 2.35
C ILE A 81 -7.80 -10.44 2.09
N VAL A 82 -7.24 -9.28 2.36
CA VAL A 82 -5.81 -9.01 2.19
C VAL A 82 -5.05 -9.53 3.40
N GLU A 83 -4.38 -10.66 3.24
CA GLU A 83 -3.54 -11.23 4.31
C GLU A 83 -2.31 -10.36 4.59
N GLY A 84 -1.86 -10.40 5.84
CA GLY A 84 -0.59 -9.80 6.27
C GLY A 84 -0.67 -8.32 6.67
N ILE A 85 -1.65 -7.56 6.19
CA ILE A 85 -1.88 -6.16 6.54
C ILE A 85 -3.32 -5.94 7.01
N GLY A 86 -3.55 -4.82 7.71
CA GLY A 86 -4.82 -4.56 8.38
C GLY A 86 -5.00 -5.39 9.67
N ARG A 87 -5.67 -4.81 10.65
CA ARG A 87 -6.00 -5.49 11.91
C ARG A 87 -7.35 -5.00 12.43
N PRO A 88 -8.11 -5.87 13.10
CA PRO A 88 -9.39 -5.48 13.71
C PRO A 88 -9.21 -4.51 14.89
N ASN A 89 -8.00 -4.46 15.46
CA ASN A 89 -7.64 -3.55 16.55
C ASN A 89 -6.34 -2.82 16.22
N VAL A 90 -6.16 -1.63 16.81
CA VAL A 90 -4.92 -0.87 16.66
C VAL A 90 -3.82 -1.53 17.49
N GLU A 91 -2.76 -1.94 16.82
CA GLU A 91 -1.60 -2.57 17.45
C GLU A 91 -0.66 -1.51 18.06
N PRO A 92 -0.08 -1.77 19.26
CA PRO A 92 0.81 -0.83 19.92
C PRO A 92 2.06 -0.44 19.13
N SER A 93 2.48 -1.28 18.18
CA SER A 93 3.62 -1.01 17.29
C SER A 93 3.29 -0.11 16.10
N PHE A 94 2.02 0.21 15.88
CA PHE A 94 1.63 1.22 14.91
C PHE A 94 1.85 2.62 15.50
N ILE A 95 2.73 3.39 14.88
CA ILE A 95 3.13 4.72 15.36
C ILE A 95 2.67 5.79 14.35
N PRO A 96 1.50 6.39 14.53
CA PRO A 96 0.96 7.37 13.58
C PRO A 96 1.84 8.61 13.42
N GLY A 97 2.62 9.00 14.44
CA GLY A 97 3.50 10.17 14.39
C GLY A 97 4.68 10.08 13.41
N VAL A 98 4.94 8.91 12.82
CA VAL A 98 5.97 8.74 11.77
C VAL A 98 5.37 8.43 10.40
N VAL A 99 4.05 8.50 10.28
CA VAL A 99 3.29 8.32 9.05
C VAL A 99 2.80 9.69 8.57
N ASP A 100 3.04 10.04 7.32
CA ASP A 100 2.65 11.33 6.75
C ASP A 100 1.24 11.29 6.14
N THR A 101 0.83 10.13 5.64
CA THR A 101 -0.52 9.94 5.10
C THR A 101 -0.94 8.47 5.20
N MET A 102 -2.24 8.24 5.29
CA MET A 102 -2.83 6.91 5.12
C MET A 102 -3.85 6.90 3.99
N LEU A 103 -3.93 5.77 3.30
CA LEU A 103 -4.84 5.52 2.20
C LEU A 103 -5.66 4.25 2.52
N ALA A 104 -6.99 4.36 2.53
CA ALA A 104 -7.87 3.21 2.66
C ALA A 104 -8.10 2.60 1.26
N VAL A 105 -7.50 1.46 1.01
CA VAL A 105 -7.54 0.78 -0.30
C VAL A 105 -8.54 -0.36 -0.24
N PRO A 106 -9.58 -0.35 -1.09
CA PRO A 106 -10.54 -1.45 -1.14
C PRO A 106 -9.89 -2.79 -1.47
N ASP A 107 -10.39 -3.87 -0.85
CA ASP A 107 -9.88 -5.23 -1.10
C ASP A 107 -10.00 -5.62 -2.59
N ALA A 108 -11.08 -5.21 -3.25
CA ALA A 108 -11.25 -5.40 -4.69
C ALA A 108 -10.15 -4.73 -5.51
N ALA A 109 -9.72 -3.52 -5.12
CA ALA A 109 -8.61 -2.82 -5.76
C ALA A 109 -7.28 -3.57 -5.56
N SER A 110 -7.05 -4.04 -4.35
CA SER A 110 -5.85 -4.80 -3.99
C SER A 110 -5.73 -6.08 -4.79
N VAL A 111 -6.82 -6.83 -4.90
CA VAL A 111 -6.87 -8.10 -5.65
C VAL A 111 -6.76 -7.87 -7.16
N ALA A 112 -7.52 -6.91 -7.72
CA ALA A 112 -7.41 -6.56 -9.14
C ALA A 112 -5.98 -6.14 -9.51
N CYS A 113 -5.34 -5.34 -8.66
CA CYS A 113 -3.97 -4.89 -8.87
C CYS A 113 -2.96 -6.05 -8.78
N ALA A 114 -3.13 -6.99 -7.83
CA ALA A 114 -2.25 -8.16 -7.74
C ALA A 114 -2.33 -9.05 -8.99
N ARG A 115 -3.53 -9.23 -9.56
CA ARG A 115 -3.74 -9.93 -10.83
C ARG A 115 -3.14 -9.17 -12.02
N TRP A 116 -3.34 -7.85 -12.08
CA TRP A 116 -2.76 -7.01 -13.12
C TRP A 116 -1.23 -7.03 -13.10
N LEU A 117 -0.62 -7.03 -11.89
CA LEU A 117 0.83 -7.10 -11.72
C LEU A 117 1.44 -8.42 -12.23
N GLU A 118 0.70 -9.52 -12.25
CA GLU A 118 1.17 -10.77 -12.85
C GLU A 118 1.61 -10.57 -14.31
N GLY A 119 0.79 -9.85 -15.09
CA GLY A 119 1.10 -9.52 -16.48
C GLY A 119 2.30 -8.58 -16.64
N LYS A 120 2.59 -7.73 -15.64
CA LYS A 120 3.71 -6.79 -15.67
C LYS A 120 5.04 -7.39 -15.20
N LEU A 121 4.97 -8.27 -14.21
CA LEU A 121 6.15 -8.83 -13.55
C LEU A 121 6.52 -10.22 -14.05
N GLY A 122 5.65 -10.86 -14.83
CA GLY A 122 5.81 -12.26 -15.26
C GLY A 122 5.71 -13.27 -14.10
N ARG A 123 5.19 -12.84 -12.94
CA ARG A 123 4.97 -13.67 -11.75
C ARG A 123 3.81 -13.16 -10.91
N LYS A 124 3.19 -14.05 -10.17
CA LYS A 124 2.14 -13.73 -9.21
C LYS A 124 2.72 -13.06 -7.96
N VAL A 125 1.95 -12.17 -7.36
CA VAL A 125 2.28 -11.50 -6.09
C VAL A 125 1.08 -11.55 -5.15
N GLY A 126 1.33 -11.44 -3.84
CA GLY A 126 0.27 -11.40 -2.83
C GLY A 126 -0.58 -10.12 -2.90
N PRO A 127 -1.79 -10.14 -2.34
CA PRO A 127 -2.73 -9.01 -2.41
C PRO A 127 -2.21 -7.75 -1.70
N SER A 128 -1.38 -7.89 -0.66
CA SER A 128 -0.73 -6.76 0.02
C SER A 128 0.22 -5.97 -0.90
N THR A 129 0.84 -6.63 -1.89
CA THR A 129 1.59 -5.94 -2.95
C THR A 129 0.64 -5.12 -3.83
N GLY A 130 -0.53 -5.67 -4.18
CA GLY A 130 -1.56 -4.93 -4.91
C GLY A 130 -2.01 -3.68 -4.15
N THR A 131 -2.27 -3.81 -2.84
CA THR A 131 -2.61 -2.67 -1.97
C THR A 131 -1.53 -1.60 -2.00
N ASN A 132 -0.28 -1.99 -1.87
CA ASN A 132 0.87 -1.08 -1.92
C ASN A 132 0.94 -0.33 -3.26
N VAL A 133 0.78 -1.04 -4.36
CA VAL A 133 0.89 -0.45 -5.71
C VAL A 133 -0.29 0.48 -6.00
N ILE A 134 -1.52 0.17 -5.59
CA ILE A 134 -2.65 1.12 -5.69
C ILE A 134 -2.32 2.42 -4.95
N GLY A 135 -1.82 2.34 -3.72
CA GLY A 135 -1.39 3.54 -2.97
C GLY A 135 -0.29 4.32 -3.69
N ALA A 136 0.69 3.62 -4.27
CA ALA A 136 1.75 4.25 -5.05
C ALA A 136 1.20 4.96 -6.31
N LEU A 137 0.26 4.35 -7.03
CA LEU A 137 -0.37 4.95 -8.21
C LEU A 137 -1.19 6.21 -7.86
N VAL A 138 -1.91 6.19 -6.73
CA VAL A 138 -2.64 7.39 -6.24
C VAL A 138 -1.65 8.53 -5.99
N LEU A 139 -0.55 8.28 -5.30
CA LEU A 139 0.45 9.29 -5.00
C LEU A 139 1.22 9.76 -6.24
N ALA A 140 1.49 8.84 -7.17
CA ALA A 140 2.11 9.19 -8.46
C ALA A 140 1.21 10.15 -9.27
N ARG A 141 -0.09 9.87 -9.35
CA ARG A 141 -1.06 10.78 -9.98
C ARG A 141 -1.02 12.18 -9.36
N GLU A 142 -0.96 12.26 -8.03
CA GLU A 142 -0.89 13.55 -7.33
C GLU A 142 0.40 14.28 -7.66
N MET A 143 1.55 13.59 -7.66
CA MET A 143 2.82 14.19 -8.06
C MET A 143 2.77 14.73 -9.50
N VAL A 144 2.19 13.98 -10.43
CA VAL A 144 1.99 14.42 -11.82
C VAL A 144 1.10 15.66 -11.88
N ALA A 145 -0.03 15.69 -11.16
CA ALA A 145 -0.93 16.83 -11.11
C ALA A 145 -0.27 18.09 -10.52
N GLU A 146 0.69 17.92 -9.62
CA GLU A 146 1.50 18.99 -9.04
C GLU A 146 2.73 19.37 -9.90
N GLY A 147 2.91 18.74 -11.06
CA GLY A 147 4.07 18.97 -11.95
C GLY A 147 5.39 18.50 -11.34
N ARG A 148 5.35 17.58 -10.36
CA ARG A 148 6.55 17.06 -9.71
C ARG A 148 7.04 15.78 -10.38
N THR A 149 8.35 15.70 -10.53
CA THR A 149 9.08 14.49 -10.90
C THR A 149 9.80 13.93 -9.68
N GLY A 150 9.96 12.61 -9.61
CA GLY A 150 10.63 11.97 -8.48
C GLY A 150 10.45 10.45 -8.51
N SER A 151 10.54 9.83 -7.36
CA SER A 151 10.34 8.38 -7.23
C SER A 151 9.45 8.04 -6.05
N ILE A 152 8.77 6.89 -6.19
CA ILE A 152 7.98 6.27 -5.13
C ILE A 152 8.50 4.86 -4.94
N ALA A 153 8.91 4.52 -3.73
CA ALA A 153 9.36 3.18 -3.40
C ALA A 153 8.25 2.41 -2.66
N THR A 154 8.16 1.12 -2.96
CA THR A 154 7.28 0.21 -2.22
C THR A 154 7.90 -1.18 -2.08
N LEU A 155 7.22 -2.08 -1.37
CA LEU A 155 7.68 -3.43 -1.13
C LEU A 155 6.89 -4.43 -1.98
N LEU A 156 7.60 -5.32 -2.65
CA LEU A 156 7.03 -6.59 -3.09
C LEU A 156 6.96 -7.50 -1.86
N CYS A 157 5.74 -7.84 -1.44
CA CYS A 157 5.49 -8.63 -0.25
C CYS A 157 5.60 -10.14 -0.54
N ASP A 158 4.53 -10.88 -0.22
CA ASP A 158 4.51 -12.33 -0.42
C ASP A 158 4.49 -12.73 -1.90
N PRO A 159 5.07 -13.87 -2.25
CA PRO A 159 4.88 -14.48 -3.57
C PRO A 159 3.43 -14.95 -3.73
N GLY A 160 2.91 -14.87 -4.96
CA GLY A 160 1.50 -15.11 -5.27
C GLY A 160 1.08 -16.58 -5.27
N GLU A 161 2.03 -17.51 -5.28
CA GLU A 161 1.79 -18.95 -5.26
C GLU A 161 0.99 -19.42 -4.04
N ARG A 162 1.06 -18.68 -2.94
CA ARG A 162 0.26 -18.92 -1.72
C ARG A 162 -1.23 -18.64 -1.91
N TYR A 163 -1.60 -17.95 -2.96
CA TYR A 163 -2.93 -17.39 -3.19
C TYR A 163 -3.64 -17.94 -4.41
N LEU A 164 -3.16 -19.07 -4.96
CA LEU A 164 -3.72 -19.69 -6.17
C LEU A 164 -5.18 -20.13 -5.98
N ASP A 165 -5.52 -20.63 -4.78
CA ASP A 165 -6.86 -21.10 -4.44
C ASP A 165 -7.77 -19.97 -3.91
N THR A 166 -7.26 -18.74 -3.79
CA THR A 166 -7.98 -17.58 -3.29
C THR A 166 -8.05 -16.48 -4.33
N ILE A 167 -7.21 -15.44 -4.23
CA ILE A 167 -7.31 -14.24 -5.10
C ILE A 167 -7.05 -14.51 -6.58
N PHE A 168 -6.45 -15.65 -6.95
CA PHE A 168 -6.25 -16.08 -8.35
C PHE A 168 -7.27 -17.13 -8.80
N ASN A 169 -8.29 -17.44 -7.98
CA ASN A 169 -9.38 -18.35 -8.29
C ASN A 169 -10.71 -17.58 -8.40
N ASP A 170 -11.31 -17.58 -9.60
CA ASP A 170 -12.54 -16.83 -9.85
C ASP A 170 -13.74 -17.35 -9.06
N ALA A 171 -13.81 -18.67 -8.82
CA ALA A 171 -14.87 -19.25 -8.00
C ALA A 171 -14.79 -18.73 -6.55
N TRP A 172 -13.58 -18.61 -6.01
CA TRP A 172 -13.38 -18.02 -4.69
C TRP A 172 -13.73 -16.54 -4.66
N ILE A 173 -13.30 -15.74 -5.67
CA ILE A 173 -13.64 -14.32 -5.78
C ILE A 173 -15.16 -14.11 -5.77
N ASN A 174 -15.88 -14.91 -6.57
CA ASN A 174 -17.34 -14.87 -6.62
C ASN A 174 -17.98 -15.23 -5.27
N ALA A 175 -17.45 -16.23 -4.57
CA ALA A 175 -17.92 -16.62 -3.24
C ALA A 175 -17.68 -15.54 -2.18
N GLN A 176 -16.66 -14.69 -2.34
CA GLN A 176 -16.42 -13.51 -1.51
C GLN A 176 -17.24 -12.28 -1.92
N ALA A 177 -18.04 -12.37 -2.97
CA ALA A 177 -18.79 -11.25 -3.56
C ALA A 177 -17.89 -10.04 -3.89
N LEU A 178 -16.65 -10.30 -4.32
CA LEU A 178 -15.71 -9.26 -4.74
C LEU A 178 -15.94 -8.89 -6.21
N ASP A 179 -16.37 -7.67 -6.45
CA ASP A 179 -16.44 -7.11 -7.80
C ASP A 179 -15.10 -6.46 -8.16
N LEU A 180 -14.32 -7.14 -9.00
CA LEU A 180 -13.02 -6.68 -9.47
C LEU A 180 -13.11 -5.80 -10.73
N GLU A 181 -14.24 -5.83 -11.45
CA GLU A 181 -14.38 -5.21 -12.76
C GLU A 181 -14.10 -3.70 -12.76
N PRO A 182 -14.62 -2.90 -11.81
CA PRO A 182 -14.33 -1.47 -11.77
C PRO A 182 -12.84 -1.17 -11.70
N TRP A 183 -12.10 -1.91 -10.85
CA TRP A 183 -10.66 -1.70 -10.68
C TRP A 183 -9.83 -2.29 -11.82
N SER A 184 -10.24 -3.41 -12.39
CA SER A 184 -9.65 -3.96 -13.61
C SER A 184 -9.76 -2.96 -14.75
N GLY A 185 -10.91 -2.29 -14.89
CA GLY A 185 -11.14 -1.21 -15.86
C GLY A 185 -10.24 0.00 -15.64
N VAL A 186 -10.04 0.43 -14.36
CA VAL A 186 -9.10 1.51 -13.99
C VAL A 186 -7.67 1.16 -14.41
N LEU A 187 -7.21 -0.05 -14.10
CA LEU A 187 -5.86 -0.50 -14.43
C LEU A 187 -5.64 -0.68 -15.93
N ALA A 188 -6.65 -1.17 -16.66
CA ALA A 188 -6.59 -1.27 -18.11
C ALA A 188 -6.51 0.11 -18.79
N ARG A 189 -7.26 1.10 -18.31
CA ARG A 189 -7.15 2.49 -18.79
C ARG A 189 -5.78 3.08 -18.46
N PHE A 190 -5.26 2.82 -17.28
CA PHE A 190 -3.91 3.23 -16.92
C PHE A 190 -2.86 2.67 -17.89
N ASP A 191 -2.96 1.38 -18.26
CA ASP A 191 -2.08 0.77 -19.26
C ASP A 191 -2.18 1.45 -20.63
N ALA A 192 -3.37 1.80 -21.05
CA ALA A 192 -3.60 2.39 -22.37
C ALA A 192 -3.21 3.87 -22.46
N THR A 193 -3.31 4.61 -21.37
CA THR A 193 -3.22 6.08 -21.38
C THR A 193 -2.09 6.64 -20.53
N GLY A 194 -1.54 5.86 -19.60
CA GLY A 194 -0.62 6.35 -18.57
C GLY A 194 -1.29 7.18 -17.47
N VAL A 195 -2.62 7.33 -17.51
CA VAL A 195 -3.36 8.13 -16.53
C VAL A 195 -4.11 7.20 -15.56
N PHE A 196 -3.76 7.28 -14.28
CA PHE A 196 -4.45 6.54 -13.22
C PHE A 196 -5.60 7.39 -12.65
N ASP A 197 -6.84 6.90 -12.77
CA ASP A 197 -8.06 7.60 -12.32
C ASP A 197 -8.74 6.94 -11.09
N GLY A 198 -8.09 5.94 -10.49
CA GLY A 198 -8.59 5.28 -9.28
C GLY A 198 -8.64 6.23 -8.08
N VAL A 199 -9.72 6.15 -7.31
CA VAL A 199 -9.95 6.99 -6.13
C VAL A 199 -10.03 6.12 -4.88
N VAL A 200 -9.30 6.53 -3.84
CA VAL A 200 -9.33 5.91 -2.51
C VAL A 200 -9.46 7.00 -1.45
N GLU A 201 -9.99 6.64 -0.29
CA GLU A 201 -10.05 7.58 0.83
C GLU A 201 -8.65 7.83 1.39
N ARG A 202 -8.38 9.08 1.76
CA ARG A 202 -7.08 9.52 2.27
C ARG A 202 -7.23 10.32 3.56
N ALA A 203 -6.31 10.11 4.49
CA ALA A 203 -6.13 10.93 5.68
C ALA A 203 -4.68 11.42 5.77
N THR A 204 -4.49 12.68 6.16
CA THR A 204 -3.16 13.32 6.36
C THR A 204 -3.16 14.00 7.72
N ARG A 205 -2.05 13.95 8.44
CA ARG A 205 -1.82 14.64 9.71
C ARG A 205 -0.79 15.74 9.55
#